data_03e2ea78266f2e53c62403b550f0c622
#
_entry.id   03e2ea78266f2e53c62403b550f0c622
#
_cell.length_a   1.000
_cell.length_b   1.000
_cell.length_c   1.000
_cell.angle_alpha   90.00
_cell.angle_beta   90.00
_cell.angle_gamma   90.00
#
_symmetry.space_group_name_H-M   'P 1'
#
loop_
_entity.id
_entity.type
_entity.pdbx_description
1 polymer ?
#
loop_
_entity_poly.entity_id
_entity_poly.type
_entity_poly.pdbx_seq_one_letter_code
_entity_poly.pdbx_strand_id
1 'polypeptide(L)'
;IKNVARRVKSEVDAGNQVAVVVSAMSGKTNELVGWAQEVSPMYDAREYDVIVSSGEQVTVGLLAMALQSMDVPARSWLGWQIPIKTDGAHAKARIKEIDTTELDKRLNGGEVVCVAGFQGIAPDNRITTLGRGGSDTSAVALAAALDADRCDIYTDVDGVYTTDPRI
;
A
#
# COMPACT_ATOMS: atom_id res chain seq x y z
N ILE A 1 12.95 5.01 -3.80
CA ILE A 1 12.37 4.19 -4.87
C ILE A 1 13.41 3.26 -5.48
N LYS A 2 14.51 3.77 -6.09
CA LYS A 2 15.53 2.92 -6.77
C LYS A 2 16.17 1.86 -5.86
N ASN A 3 16.39 2.15 -4.57
CA ASN A 3 16.94 1.18 -3.61
C ASN A 3 15.92 0.05 -3.34
N VAL A 4 14.64 0.41 -3.19
CA VAL A 4 13.55 -0.56 -3.03
C VAL A 4 13.46 -1.44 -4.28
N ALA A 5 13.47 -0.85 -5.47
CA ALA A 5 13.43 -1.60 -6.74
C ALA A 5 14.59 -2.61 -6.86
N ARG A 6 15.84 -2.21 -6.48
CA ARG A 6 16.98 -3.14 -6.46
C ARG A 6 16.78 -4.30 -5.48
N ARG A 7 16.21 -4.02 -4.30
CA ARG A 7 15.92 -5.06 -3.31
C ARG A 7 14.87 -6.05 -3.84
N VAL A 8 13.79 -5.53 -4.43
CA VAL A 8 12.75 -6.36 -5.07
C VAL A 8 13.35 -7.21 -6.18
N LYS A 9 14.16 -6.59 -7.07
CA LYS A 9 14.84 -7.33 -8.14
C LYS A 9 15.70 -8.48 -7.58
N SER A 10 16.41 -8.26 -6.49
CA SER A 10 17.23 -9.31 -5.84
C SER A 10 16.38 -10.52 -5.39
N GLU A 11 15.17 -10.29 -4.89
CA GLU A 11 14.25 -11.38 -4.54
C GLU A 11 13.71 -12.11 -5.80
N VAL A 12 13.40 -11.38 -6.84
CA VAL A 12 12.97 -11.96 -8.13
C VAL A 12 14.08 -12.80 -8.76
N ASP A 13 15.32 -12.27 -8.76
CA ASP A 13 16.50 -12.98 -9.29
C ASP A 13 16.81 -14.25 -8.47
N ALA A 14 16.42 -14.29 -7.21
CA ALA A 14 16.51 -15.48 -6.35
C ALA A 14 15.38 -16.52 -6.60
N GLY A 15 14.47 -16.24 -7.53
CA GLY A 15 13.37 -17.14 -7.91
C GLY A 15 12.09 -16.97 -7.10
N ASN A 16 11.98 -15.92 -6.30
CA ASN A 16 10.79 -15.65 -5.50
C ASN A 16 9.71 -14.93 -6.32
N GLN A 17 8.45 -15.27 -6.08
CA GLN A 17 7.32 -14.43 -6.46
C GLN A 17 7.22 -13.27 -5.44
N VAL A 18 7.06 -12.04 -5.93
CA VAL A 18 7.13 -10.86 -5.06
C VAL A 18 5.90 -9.97 -5.21
N ALA A 19 5.19 -9.77 -4.10
CA ALA A 19 4.23 -8.70 -3.92
C ALA A 19 4.85 -7.61 -3.03
N VAL A 20 4.71 -6.35 -3.43
CA VAL A 20 5.26 -5.20 -2.69
C VAL A 20 4.16 -4.25 -2.32
N VAL A 21 3.95 -4.01 -1.05
CA VAL A 21 3.05 -2.95 -0.56
C VAL A 21 3.88 -1.70 -0.24
N VAL A 22 3.46 -0.56 -0.75
CA VAL A 22 4.16 0.70 -0.55
C VAL A 22 3.36 1.69 0.28
N SER A 23 4.08 2.48 1.09
CA SER A 23 3.58 3.71 1.72
C SER A 23 3.82 4.91 0.82
N ALA A 24 3.18 6.03 1.12
CA ALA A 24 3.55 7.32 0.54
C ALA A 24 5.02 7.66 0.83
N MET A 25 5.63 8.44 -0.03
CA MET A 25 6.99 8.95 0.22
C MET A 25 7.03 9.79 1.50
N SER A 26 8.18 9.80 2.16
CA SER A 26 8.38 10.50 3.42
C SER A 26 7.84 11.94 3.39
N GLY A 27 7.05 12.31 4.39
CA GLY A 27 6.41 13.61 4.53
C GLY A 27 5.19 13.86 3.64
N LYS A 28 4.96 13.03 2.60
CA LYS A 28 3.90 13.29 1.63
C LYS A 28 2.50 13.16 2.23
N THR A 29 2.26 12.19 3.08
CA THR A 29 0.96 12.06 3.78
C THR A 29 0.66 13.30 4.63
N ASN A 30 1.65 13.81 5.38
CA ASN A 30 1.47 15.02 6.19
C ASN A 30 1.19 16.25 5.32
N GLU A 31 1.84 16.38 4.18
CA GLU A 31 1.59 17.46 3.21
C GLU A 31 0.14 17.41 2.69
N LEU A 32 -0.33 16.23 2.29
CA LEU A 32 -1.70 16.02 1.80
C LEU A 32 -2.75 16.30 2.89
N VAL A 33 -2.48 15.87 4.13
CA VAL A 33 -3.32 16.20 5.29
C VAL A 33 -3.36 17.71 5.52
N GLY A 34 -2.21 18.40 5.42
CA GLY A 34 -2.12 19.85 5.53
C GLY A 34 -3.01 20.56 4.50
N TRP A 35 -2.95 20.15 3.25
CA TRP A 35 -3.82 20.71 2.18
C TRP A 35 -5.31 20.54 2.49
N ALA A 36 -5.71 19.33 2.94
CA ALA A 36 -7.10 19.09 3.30
C ALA A 36 -7.58 20.03 4.45
N GLN A 37 -6.74 20.22 5.46
CA GLN A 37 -7.03 21.08 6.60
C GLN A 37 -7.05 22.57 6.23
N GLU A 38 -6.16 22.99 5.32
CA GLU A 38 -6.12 24.37 4.83
C GLU A 38 -7.37 24.75 4.05
N VAL A 39 -7.88 23.82 3.21
CA VAL A 39 -9.10 24.04 2.42
C VAL A 39 -10.35 24.06 3.32
N SER A 40 -10.44 23.12 4.27
CA SER A 40 -11.58 23.05 5.19
C SER A 40 -11.19 22.38 6.50
N PRO A 41 -11.21 23.08 7.64
CA PRO A 41 -10.98 22.45 8.95
C PRO A 41 -12.01 21.38 9.33
N MET A 42 -13.21 21.43 8.72
CA MET A 42 -14.29 20.47 8.93
C MET A 42 -14.59 19.72 7.63
N TYR A 43 -13.57 19.05 7.08
CA TYR A 43 -13.69 18.31 5.82
C TYR A 43 -14.54 17.03 5.93
N ASP A 44 -15.18 16.66 4.83
CA ASP A 44 -15.80 15.34 4.70
C ASP A 44 -14.73 14.25 4.64
N ALA A 45 -14.85 13.22 5.48
CA ALA A 45 -13.86 12.15 5.56
C ALA A 45 -13.73 11.35 4.24
N ARG A 46 -14.77 11.32 3.41
CA ARG A 46 -14.72 10.68 2.10
C ARG A 46 -13.83 11.42 1.12
N GLU A 47 -13.89 12.75 1.13
CA GLU A 47 -13.03 13.58 0.28
C GLU A 47 -11.59 13.61 0.83
N TYR A 48 -11.43 13.57 2.15
CA TYR A 48 -10.12 13.38 2.79
C TYR A 48 -9.45 12.08 2.32
N ASP A 49 -10.15 10.95 2.29
CA ASP A 49 -9.62 9.67 1.83
C ASP A 49 -9.14 9.74 0.38
N VAL A 50 -9.83 10.45 -0.50
CA VAL A 50 -9.41 10.68 -1.90
C VAL A 50 -8.08 11.40 -1.96
N ILE A 51 -7.90 12.45 -1.14
CA ILE A 51 -6.68 13.25 -1.12
C ILE A 51 -5.50 12.43 -0.58
N VAL A 52 -5.64 11.88 0.63
CA VAL A 52 -4.49 11.26 1.31
C VAL A 52 -4.06 9.94 0.67
N SER A 53 -4.98 9.17 0.07
CA SER A 53 -4.65 7.93 -0.64
C SER A 53 -3.80 8.16 -1.90
N SER A 54 -3.77 9.37 -2.43
CA SER A 54 -2.99 9.72 -3.63
C SER A 54 -1.48 9.59 -3.40
N GLY A 55 -1.01 9.71 -2.17
CA GLY A 55 0.41 9.55 -1.83
C GLY A 55 0.96 8.18 -2.20
N GLU A 56 0.27 7.13 -1.82
CA GLU A 56 0.61 5.74 -2.15
C GLU A 56 0.43 5.46 -3.65
N GLN A 57 -0.57 6.08 -4.29
CA GLN A 57 -0.80 5.93 -5.73
C GLN A 57 0.39 6.46 -6.55
N VAL A 58 0.98 7.58 -6.14
CA VAL A 58 2.21 8.09 -6.76
C VAL A 58 3.38 7.12 -6.53
N THR A 59 3.56 6.68 -5.29
CA THR A 59 4.70 5.82 -4.92
C THR A 59 4.66 4.48 -5.65
N VAL A 60 3.49 3.85 -5.75
CA VAL A 60 3.34 2.54 -6.39
C VAL A 60 3.62 2.61 -7.89
N GLY A 61 3.17 3.67 -8.56
CA GLY A 61 3.47 3.91 -9.97
C GLY A 61 4.97 4.10 -10.23
N LEU A 62 5.63 4.91 -9.40
CA LEU A 62 7.08 5.13 -9.48
C LEU A 62 7.90 3.87 -9.24
N LEU A 63 7.45 3.00 -8.30
CA LEU A 63 8.12 1.73 -8.05
C LEU A 63 7.99 0.77 -9.25
N ALA A 64 6.79 0.63 -9.79
CA ALA A 64 6.56 -0.20 -10.97
C ALA A 64 7.41 0.26 -12.17
N MET A 65 7.48 1.57 -12.43
CA MET A 65 8.35 2.13 -13.47
C MET A 65 9.84 1.83 -13.21
N ALA A 66 10.28 1.95 -11.94
CA ALA A 66 11.67 1.66 -11.58
C ALA A 66 12.04 0.19 -11.80
N LEU A 67 11.13 -0.74 -11.49
CA LEU A 67 11.31 -2.17 -11.74
C LEU A 67 11.36 -2.46 -13.25
N GLN A 68 10.43 -1.92 -14.02
CA GLN A 68 10.40 -2.05 -15.48
C GLN A 68 11.70 -1.52 -16.13
N SER A 69 12.27 -0.44 -15.61
CA SER A 69 13.56 0.09 -16.10
C SER A 69 14.77 -0.82 -15.80
N MET A 70 14.57 -1.86 -14.99
CA MET A 70 15.55 -2.91 -14.67
C MET A 70 15.20 -4.26 -15.33
N ASP A 71 14.34 -4.24 -16.34
CA ASP A 71 13.82 -5.42 -17.06
C ASP A 71 13.09 -6.41 -16.14
N VAL A 72 12.50 -5.92 -15.05
CA VAL A 72 11.64 -6.71 -14.15
C VAL A 72 10.18 -6.46 -14.52
N PRO A 73 9.42 -7.47 -14.98
CA PRO A 73 7.98 -7.33 -15.21
C PRO A 73 7.29 -6.90 -13.91
N ALA A 74 6.60 -5.78 -13.91
CA ALA A 74 5.94 -5.23 -12.73
C ALA A 74 4.71 -4.42 -13.10
N ARG A 75 3.68 -4.44 -12.25
CA ARG A 75 2.48 -3.60 -12.36
C ARG A 75 2.11 -2.99 -11.03
N SER A 76 1.63 -1.75 -11.10
CA SER A 76 1.02 -1.06 -9.97
C SER A 76 -0.46 -1.41 -9.86
N TRP A 77 -0.91 -1.56 -8.62
CA TRP A 77 -2.29 -1.89 -8.26
C TRP A 77 -2.78 -0.95 -7.16
N LEU A 78 -3.89 -0.31 -7.40
CA LEU A 78 -4.57 0.52 -6.41
C LEU A 78 -5.58 -0.31 -5.63
N GLY A 79 -5.95 0.11 -4.43
CA GLY A 79 -6.82 -0.66 -3.54
C GLY A 79 -8.20 -0.99 -4.10
N TRP A 80 -8.68 -0.25 -5.10
CA TRP A 80 -9.93 -0.52 -5.79
C TRP A 80 -9.77 -1.44 -7.02
N GLN A 81 -8.56 -1.56 -7.58
CA GLN A 81 -8.28 -2.46 -8.71
C GLN A 81 -8.13 -3.93 -8.27
N ILE A 82 -7.57 -4.13 -7.09
CA ILE A 82 -7.64 -5.38 -6.35
C ILE A 82 -8.62 -5.12 -5.21
N PRO A 83 -9.87 -5.53 -5.28
CA PRO A 83 -10.85 -5.06 -4.31
C PRO A 83 -10.43 -5.36 -2.86
N ILE A 84 -9.62 -4.47 -2.28
CA ILE A 84 -9.35 -4.45 -0.84
C ILE A 84 -10.62 -3.89 -0.20
N LYS A 85 -11.57 -4.77 0.05
CA LYS A 85 -12.87 -4.41 0.61
C LYS A 85 -12.73 -3.99 2.06
N THR A 86 -13.28 -2.83 2.39
CA THR A 86 -13.27 -2.27 3.74
C THR A 86 -14.69 -2.05 4.25
N ASP A 87 -14.82 -1.73 5.55
CA ASP A 87 -16.02 -1.09 6.04
C ASP A 87 -16.08 0.39 5.60
N GLY A 88 -17.24 1.03 5.80
CA GLY A 88 -17.43 2.43 5.42
C GLY A 88 -16.90 3.45 6.45
N ALA A 89 -16.02 3.05 7.36
CA ALA A 89 -15.47 3.96 8.37
C ALA A 89 -14.31 4.79 7.79
N HIS A 90 -14.62 5.79 6.96
CA HIS A 90 -13.64 6.67 6.32
C HIS A 90 -12.58 7.20 7.30
N ALA A 91 -11.34 7.42 6.81
CA ALA A 91 -10.15 7.81 7.57
C ALA A 91 -9.64 6.79 8.62
N LYS A 92 -10.37 5.72 8.89
CA LYS A 92 -10.04 4.66 9.86
C LYS A 92 -10.68 3.32 9.50
N ALA A 93 -10.82 3.05 8.21
CA ALA A 93 -11.47 1.85 7.69
C ALA A 93 -10.72 0.57 8.09
N ARG A 94 -11.43 -0.53 8.14
CA ARG A 94 -10.89 -1.86 8.42
C ARG A 94 -11.07 -2.76 7.21
N ILE A 95 -10.02 -3.48 6.84
CA ILE A 95 -10.06 -4.48 5.78
C ILE A 95 -10.99 -5.61 6.21
N LYS A 96 -11.89 -5.99 5.31
CA LYS A 96 -12.82 -7.11 5.48
C LYS A 96 -12.44 -8.31 4.62
N GLU A 97 -11.99 -8.05 3.40
CA GLU A 97 -11.71 -9.08 2.42
C GLU A 97 -10.74 -8.51 1.38
N ILE A 98 -9.88 -9.34 0.82
CA ILE A 98 -9.04 -9.04 -0.34
C ILE A 98 -9.26 -10.15 -1.37
N ASP A 99 -9.65 -9.77 -2.58
CA ASP A 99 -9.72 -10.71 -3.70
C ASP A 99 -8.35 -10.78 -4.40
N THR A 100 -7.64 -11.90 -4.23
CA THR A 100 -6.30 -12.10 -4.78
C THR A 100 -6.28 -12.74 -6.16
N THR A 101 -7.42 -13.09 -6.74
CA THR A 101 -7.53 -13.88 -7.97
C THR A 101 -6.65 -13.32 -9.11
N GLU A 102 -6.71 -12.01 -9.36
CA GLU A 102 -5.90 -11.41 -10.41
C GLU A 102 -4.43 -11.29 -10.01
N LEU A 103 -4.13 -11.05 -8.73
CA LEU A 103 -2.75 -10.97 -8.23
C LEU A 103 -2.04 -12.31 -8.33
N ASP A 104 -2.71 -13.40 -7.94
CA ASP A 104 -2.18 -14.76 -8.05
C ASP A 104 -1.83 -15.11 -9.50
N LYS A 105 -2.70 -14.74 -10.44
CA LYS A 105 -2.45 -14.91 -11.85
C LYS A 105 -1.20 -14.16 -12.32
N ARG A 106 -1.00 -12.92 -11.85
CA ARG A 106 0.16 -12.10 -12.20
C ARG A 106 1.45 -12.66 -11.60
N LEU A 107 1.43 -13.00 -10.32
CA LEU A 107 2.56 -13.61 -9.62
C LEU A 107 2.97 -14.92 -10.29
N ASN A 108 2.02 -15.79 -10.63
CA ASN A 108 2.27 -17.03 -11.36
C ASN A 108 2.81 -16.80 -12.77
N GLY A 109 2.50 -15.66 -13.38
CA GLY A 109 3.06 -15.23 -14.66
C GLY A 109 4.45 -14.58 -14.56
N GLY A 110 5.06 -14.50 -13.36
CA GLY A 110 6.37 -13.90 -13.12
C GLY A 110 6.37 -12.37 -13.05
N GLU A 111 5.20 -11.74 -12.90
CA GLU A 111 5.07 -10.29 -12.74
C GLU A 111 5.13 -9.91 -11.25
N VAL A 112 5.93 -8.92 -10.92
CA VAL A 112 5.92 -8.30 -9.59
C VAL A 112 4.65 -7.48 -9.42
N VAL A 113 3.92 -7.73 -8.34
CA VAL A 113 2.70 -7.02 -7.98
C VAL A 113 3.04 -5.90 -7.00
N CYS A 114 2.94 -4.65 -7.45
CA CYS A 114 3.15 -3.47 -6.60
C CYS A 114 1.80 -2.93 -6.15
N VAL A 115 1.53 -2.92 -4.85
CA VAL A 115 0.22 -2.53 -4.29
C VAL A 115 0.34 -1.25 -3.49
N ALA A 116 -0.56 -0.31 -3.75
CA ALA A 116 -0.72 0.88 -2.91
C ALA A 116 -1.31 0.47 -1.57
N GLY A 117 -0.54 0.64 -0.49
CA GLY A 117 -1.00 0.41 0.88
C GLY A 117 -1.97 1.50 1.38
N PHE A 118 -2.36 1.39 2.63
CA PHE A 118 -3.16 2.38 3.35
C PHE A 118 -4.60 2.57 2.84
N GLN A 119 -4.99 2.00 1.73
CA GLN A 119 -6.26 2.26 1.06
C GLN A 119 -7.05 0.99 0.73
N GLY A 120 -8.36 1.15 0.58
CA GLY A 120 -9.28 0.13 0.11
C GLY A 120 -10.53 0.76 -0.48
N ILE A 121 -11.58 -0.03 -0.60
CA ILE A 121 -12.87 0.38 -1.17
C ILE A 121 -14.01 0.01 -0.24
N ALA A 122 -14.88 0.98 0.04
CA ALA A 122 -16.09 0.81 0.80
C ALA A 122 -17.22 0.17 -0.03
N PRO A 123 -18.31 -0.32 0.60
CA PRO A 123 -19.44 -0.91 -0.11
C PRO A 123 -20.13 0.00 -1.13
N ASP A 124 -20.02 1.30 -0.98
CA ASP A 124 -20.54 2.34 -1.89
C ASP A 124 -19.56 2.70 -3.03
N ASN A 125 -18.51 1.89 -3.22
CA ASN A 125 -17.44 2.11 -4.20
C ASN A 125 -16.60 3.38 -3.99
N ARG A 126 -16.59 3.94 -2.79
CA ARG A 126 -15.69 5.05 -2.45
C ARG A 126 -14.37 4.55 -1.88
N ILE A 127 -13.30 5.27 -2.21
CA ILE A 127 -11.98 5.01 -1.61
C ILE A 127 -12.07 5.25 -0.10
N THR A 128 -11.45 4.36 0.66
CA THR A 128 -11.26 4.49 2.10
C THR A 128 -9.79 4.47 2.43
N THR A 129 -9.40 5.14 3.51
CA THR A 129 -8.07 5.00 4.09
C THR A 129 -8.15 4.29 5.44
N LEU A 130 -7.13 3.48 5.71
CA LEU A 130 -6.96 2.79 6.97
C LEU A 130 -6.41 3.79 8.01
N GLY A 131 -6.50 3.47 9.28
CA GLY A 131 -5.92 4.28 10.33
C GLY A 131 -4.38 4.25 10.34
N ARG A 132 -3.75 4.73 11.41
CA ARG A 132 -2.29 4.70 11.60
C ARG A 132 -1.73 3.28 11.42
N GLY A 133 -0.56 3.17 10.80
CA GLY A 133 0.02 1.87 10.45
C GLY A 133 -0.68 1.17 9.29
N GLY A 134 -1.48 1.92 8.52
CA GLY A 134 -2.34 1.37 7.48
C GLY A 134 -1.59 0.62 6.38
N SER A 135 -0.39 1.05 6.00
CA SER A 135 0.40 0.33 4.99
C SER A 135 0.94 -1.00 5.51
N ASP A 136 1.38 -1.05 6.78
CA ASP A 136 1.80 -2.31 7.42
C ASP A 136 0.62 -3.25 7.56
N THR A 137 -0.55 -2.73 7.96
CA THR A 137 -1.82 -3.48 8.00
C THR A 137 -2.18 -4.03 6.63
N SER A 138 -2.03 -3.22 5.56
CA SER A 138 -2.25 -3.66 4.18
C SER A 138 -1.29 -4.78 3.78
N ALA A 139 0.00 -4.67 4.14
CA ALA A 139 1.01 -5.67 3.82
C ALA A 139 0.72 -7.02 4.48
N VAL A 140 0.41 -7.00 5.78
CA VAL A 140 0.08 -8.23 6.54
C VAL A 140 -1.21 -8.87 6.03
N ALA A 141 -2.24 -8.06 5.77
CA ALA A 141 -3.51 -8.57 5.24
C ALA A 141 -3.35 -9.17 3.83
N LEU A 142 -2.57 -8.52 2.97
CA LEU A 142 -2.27 -9.02 1.63
C LEU A 142 -1.44 -10.31 1.68
N ALA A 143 -0.42 -10.37 2.54
CA ALA A 143 0.39 -11.57 2.71
C ALA A 143 -0.45 -12.77 3.17
N ALA A 144 -1.36 -12.55 4.12
CA ALA A 144 -2.31 -13.58 4.56
C ALA A 144 -3.27 -14.00 3.44
N ALA A 145 -3.78 -13.05 2.65
CA ALA A 145 -4.70 -13.35 1.56
C ALA A 145 -4.03 -14.10 0.39
N LEU A 146 -2.75 -13.86 0.13
CA LEU A 146 -1.93 -14.54 -0.89
C LEU A 146 -1.30 -15.86 -0.38
N ASP A 147 -1.52 -16.23 0.88
CA ASP A 147 -0.84 -17.38 1.54
C ASP A 147 0.69 -17.31 1.36
N ALA A 148 1.25 -16.12 1.57
CA ALA A 148 2.65 -15.86 1.35
C ALA A 148 3.55 -16.54 2.38
N ASP A 149 4.66 -17.14 1.95
CA ASP A 149 5.63 -17.81 2.82
C ASP A 149 6.30 -16.85 3.82
N ARG A 150 6.40 -15.55 3.44
CA ARG A 150 7.06 -14.52 4.24
C ARG A 150 6.49 -13.14 3.97
N CYS A 151 6.42 -12.33 5.02
CA CYS A 151 6.10 -10.91 4.95
C CYS A 151 7.17 -10.11 5.68
N ASP A 152 7.95 -9.32 4.95
CA ASP A 152 8.99 -8.45 5.49
C ASP A 152 8.48 -7.00 5.50
N ILE A 153 8.57 -6.33 6.65
CA ILE A 153 8.25 -4.91 6.78
C ILE A 153 9.56 -4.12 6.89
N TYR A 154 9.80 -3.24 5.92
CA TYR A 154 10.93 -2.33 5.93
C TYR A 154 10.49 -0.97 6.46
N THR A 155 11.11 -0.55 7.53
CA THR A 155 10.75 0.69 8.26
C THR A 155 12.01 1.47 8.63
N ASP A 156 11.83 2.73 8.99
CA ASP A 156 12.85 3.64 9.50
C ASP A 156 12.93 3.65 11.04
N VAL A 157 12.17 2.75 11.72
CA VAL A 157 12.22 2.56 13.17
C VAL A 157 12.93 1.26 13.53
N ASP A 158 13.50 1.20 14.74
CA ASP A 158 14.34 0.10 15.20
C ASP A 158 13.56 -1.19 15.48
N GLY A 159 12.23 -1.14 15.54
CA GLY A 159 11.39 -2.29 15.82
C GLY A 159 9.97 -1.93 16.26
N VAL A 160 9.23 -2.95 16.67
CA VAL A 160 7.90 -2.82 17.27
C VAL A 160 8.03 -2.78 18.79
N TYR A 161 7.51 -1.74 19.40
CA TYR A 161 7.56 -1.52 20.84
C TYR A 161 6.18 -1.71 21.45
N THR A 162 6.11 -2.13 22.70
CA THR A 162 4.87 -2.23 23.48
C THR A 162 4.33 -0.88 23.91
N THR A 163 5.18 0.17 23.88
CA THR A 163 4.86 1.57 24.15
C THR A 163 5.83 2.46 23.37
N ASP A 164 5.60 3.77 23.33
CA ASP A 164 6.52 4.71 22.67
C ASP A 164 7.87 4.70 23.40
N PRO A 165 8.98 4.34 22.72
CA PRO A 165 10.31 4.26 23.36
C PRO A 165 10.88 5.62 23.79
N ARG A 166 10.19 6.72 23.45
CA ARG A 166 10.58 8.09 23.80
C ARG A 166 9.90 8.61 25.06
N ILE A 167 9.03 7.81 25.70
CA ILE A 167 8.33 8.13 26.96
C ILE A 167 9.10 7.50 28.12
#